data_001dd2067a88d92b998eeb9229f4d34e
#
_entry.id   001dd2067a88d92b998eeb9229f4d34e
#
_cell.length_a   1.000
_cell.length_b   1.000
_cell.length_c   1.000
_cell.angle_alpha   90.00
_cell.angle_beta   90.00
_cell.angle_gamma   90.00
#
_symmetry.space_group_name_H-M   'P 1'
#
loop_
_entity.id
_entity.type
_entity.pdbx_description
1 polymer ?
#
loop_
_entity_poly.entity_id
_entity_poly.type
_entity_poly.pdbx_seq_one_letter_code
_entity_poly.pdbx_strand_id
1 'polypeptide(L)'
;MDNTQLLKKTKVKGLFIFCTKCKKRITNNCGDSGKRISSCKNIDKHKYKLRVCIPGNDSAVKTKIFETRDPNQVVLDAFAYRAELESCNYMPKIIETKTVAPTTLLEAMAFYIAYLNNDTPHQQEHKERTKGHIKDVERIFIYFGDYLKTIKIDVSLLPFERLDRTVVGQLKSFLLETKKYAPQTYNKHIQQMRIFTNRIIEEFDIVMKNPFNGFKRLTVAKNISTISKEEFDDLLELVTPENGIHTYIERKSQKTRTKQLYKPWLKDAYLLALLTGRRREAIVQMKFNGIIENSEGEPVTIKVEDFKVNKSKNLTKKEELKYIYIPIIAPLKKLLFELGYAENKGKDLFILAPNETMQRDSMEDLISKAFTHYFNQLGTGKKVKLYDLRKTYISHLYAKYGDKARIVTKHSGIDVMLNHYIDQEVVSQVASDFEFFDL
;
A
#
# COMPACT_ATOMS: atom_id res chain seq x y z
N MET A 1 34.66 29.10 10.11
CA MET A 1 34.87 29.54 8.70
C MET A 1 33.62 30.27 8.27
N ASP A 2 33.78 31.50 7.80
CA ASP A 2 32.67 32.37 7.43
C ASP A 2 31.97 31.81 6.16
N ASN A 3 30.79 31.24 6.31
CA ASN A 3 30.01 30.61 5.25
C ASN A 3 29.34 31.60 4.28
N THR A 4 29.62 32.88 4.43
CA THR A 4 29.06 33.99 3.62
C THR A 4 29.85 34.28 2.36
N GLN A 5 31.06 33.74 2.18
CA GLN A 5 31.84 33.96 0.99
C GLN A 5 31.31 33.20 -0.24
N LEU A 6 31.25 33.90 -1.37
CA LEU A 6 30.86 33.31 -2.67
C LEU A 6 31.88 32.28 -3.15
N LEU A 7 31.42 31.09 -3.48
CA LEU A 7 32.25 30.03 -4.07
C LEU A 7 32.87 30.51 -5.41
N LYS A 8 34.11 30.12 -5.68
CA LYS A 8 34.79 30.42 -6.96
C LYS A 8 34.39 29.34 -7.99
N LYS A 9 34.10 29.77 -9.22
CA LYS A 9 33.86 28.83 -10.35
C LYS A 9 35.15 28.08 -10.67
N THR A 10 35.06 26.79 -10.89
CA THR A 10 36.16 25.93 -11.33
C THR A 10 36.07 25.67 -12.86
N LYS A 11 37.20 25.33 -13.49
CA LYS A 11 37.26 24.98 -14.92
C LYS A 11 37.02 23.49 -15.20
N VAL A 12 36.71 22.70 -14.15
CA VAL A 12 36.51 21.26 -14.31
C VAL A 12 35.14 21.00 -14.93
N LYS A 13 35.15 20.23 -16.05
CA LYS A 13 33.92 19.84 -16.77
C LYS A 13 32.97 19.10 -15.85
N GLY A 14 31.71 19.52 -15.79
CA GLY A 14 30.67 18.90 -14.94
C GLY A 14 30.68 19.34 -13.48
N LEU A 15 31.68 20.10 -12.99
CA LEU A 15 31.72 20.66 -11.64
C LEU A 15 31.13 22.06 -11.64
N PHE A 16 30.11 22.30 -10.80
CA PHE A 16 29.41 23.58 -10.74
C PHE A 16 28.92 23.90 -9.31
N ILE A 17 28.60 25.15 -9.08
CA ILE A 17 28.02 25.61 -7.81
C ILE A 17 26.52 25.28 -7.82
N PHE A 18 26.03 24.72 -6.73
CA PHE A 18 24.66 24.26 -6.55
C PHE A 18 24.12 24.75 -5.19
N CYS A 19 22.90 25.25 -5.18
CA CYS A 19 22.23 25.63 -3.93
C CYS A 19 21.40 24.44 -3.40
N THR A 20 21.71 23.97 -2.20
CA THR A 20 21.00 22.85 -1.56
C THR A 20 19.57 23.22 -1.16
N LYS A 21 19.27 24.52 -0.92
CA LYS A 21 17.94 25.02 -0.59
C LYS A 21 17.07 25.21 -1.84
N CYS A 22 17.57 25.91 -2.85
CA CYS A 22 16.80 26.22 -4.08
C CYS A 22 16.79 25.06 -5.09
N LYS A 23 17.66 24.05 -4.90
CA LYS A 23 17.85 22.89 -5.83
C LYS A 23 18.23 23.32 -7.24
N LYS A 24 18.91 24.47 -7.41
CA LYS A 24 19.29 25.03 -8.72
C LYS A 24 20.80 25.18 -8.84
N ARG A 25 21.30 25.13 -10.08
CA ARG A 25 22.67 25.53 -10.41
C ARG A 25 22.81 27.04 -10.24
N ILE A 26 23.92 27.47 -9.64
CA ILE A 26 24.20 28.89 -9.31
C ILE A 26 25.25 29.42 -10.25
N THR A 27 25.00 30.63 -10.77
CA THR A 27 25.97 31.39 -11.51
C THR A 27 26.45 32.56 -10.62
N ASN A 28 27.78 32.71 -10.52
CA ASN A 28 28.41 33.84 -9.88
C ASN A 28 29.10 34.68 -10.96
N ASN A 29 28.59 35.87 -11.23
CA ASN A 29 29.10 36.79 -12.24
C ASN A 29 29.76 38.02 -11.58
N CYS A 30 30.59 38.74 -12.30
CA CYS A 30 31.01 40.09 -11.90
C CYS A 30 29.91 41.06 -12.30
N GLY A 31 29.43 41.89 -11.37
CA GLY A 31 28.51 42.99 -11.66
C GLY A 31 29.30 44.17 -12.30
N ASP A 32 28.59 45.18 -12.78
CA ASP A 32 29.12 46.37 -13.44
C ASP A 32 30.13 47.14 -12.56
N SER A 33 30.06 46.99 -11.23
CA SER A 33 31.00 47.53 -10.25
C SER A 33 32.24 46.65 -9.99
N GLY A 34 32.46 45.57 -10.76
CA GLY A 34 33.52 44.59 -10.53
C GLY A 34 33.32 43.66 -9.33
N LYS A 35 32.24 43.85 -8.53
CA LYS A 35 31.92 42.99 -7.39
C LYS A 35 31.27 41.70 -7.86
N ARG A 36 31.69 40.59 -7.26
CA ARG A 36 31.06 39.29 -7.54
C ARG A 36 29.66 39.23 -6.93
N ILE A 37 28.69 38.89 -7.78
CA ILE A 37 27.29 38.71 -7.42
C ILE A 37 26.86 37.27 -7.69
N SER A 38 25.93 36.77 -6.90
CA SER A 38 25.37 35.41 -7.06
C SER A 38 23.93 35.49 -7.59
N SER A 39 23.55 34.56 -8.44
CA SER A 39 22.16 34.40 -8.87
C SER A 39 21.20 33.89 -7.76
N CYS A 40 21.72 33.61 -6.57
CA CYS A 40 20.95 33.17 -5.43
C CYS A 40 21.43 33.82 -4.13
N LYS A 41 20.47 34.25 -3.30
CA LYS A 41 20.76 34.92 -2.01
C LYS A 41 21.16 33.97 -0.87
N ASN A 42 20.91 32.62 -1.01
CA ASN A 42 21.21 31.66 0.06
C ASN A 42 22.68 31.17 -0.05
N ILE A 43 23.64 32.07 0.17
CA ILE A 43 25.07 31.83 -0.07
C ILE A 43 25.64 30.74 0.86
N ASP A 44 25.15 30.67 2.08
CA ASP A 44 25.48 29.66 3.10
C ASP A 44 25.11 28.23 2.67
N LYS A 45 24.12 28.09 1.79
CA LYS A 45 23.63 26.80 1.25
C LYS A 45 24.26 26.44 -0.11
N HIS A 46 25.24 27.20 -0.59
CA HIS A 46 25.95 26.89 -1.82
C HIS A 46 27.05 25.86 -1.56
N LYS A 47 27.05 24.78 -2.36
CA LYS A 47 28.08 23.74 -2.36
C LYS A 47 28.54 23.47 -3.79
N TYR A 48 29.66 22.79 -3.94
CA TYR A 48 30.07 22.26 -5.24
C TYR A 48 29.35 20.94 -5.53
N LYS A 49 28.91 20.78 -6.79
CA LYS A 49 28.28 19.55 -7.28
C LYS A 49 28.94 19.12 -8.57
N LEU A 50 29.41 17.90 -8.62
CA LEU A 50 29.93 17.25 -9.82
C LEU A 50 28.81 16.44 -10.50
N ARG A 51 28.77 16.50 -11.81
CA ARG A 51 27.96 15.68 -12.69
C ARG A 51 28.85 14.93 -13.66
N VAL A 52 28.81 13.61 -13.64
CA VAL A 52 29.58 12.72 -14.51
C VAL A 52 28.60 11.94 -15.37
N CYS A 53 28.69 12.05 -16.70
CA CYS A 53 27.92 11.24 -17.63
C CYS A 53 28.55 9.86 -17.73
N ILE A 54 27.73 8.82 -17.82
CA ILE A 54 28.20 7.44 -17.98
C ILE A 54 28.46 7.19 -19.48
N PRO A 55 29.62 6.71 -19.87
CA PRO A 55 29.91 6.38 -21.26
C PRO A 55 28.93 5.35 -21.82
N GLY A 56 28.45 5.55 -23.03
CA GLY A 56 27.48 4.66 -23.69
C GLY A 56 26.03 4.81 -23.26
N ASN A 57 25.73 5.73 -22.32
CA ASN A 57 24.35 6.04 -21.93
C ASN A 57 24.20 7.53 -21.63
N ASP A 58 23.82 8.31 -22.62
CA ASP A 58 23.73 9.78 -22.55
C ASP A 58 22.71 10.30 -21.51
N SER A 59 21.74 9.49 -21.11
CA SER A 59 20.74 9.84 -20.10
C SER A 59 21.17 9.51 -18.67
N ALA A 60 22.14 8.63 -18.49
CA ALA A 60 22.57 8.19 -17.15
C ALA A 60 23.69 9.08 -16.59
N VAL A 61 23.48 9.59 -15.39
CA VAL A 61 24.40 10.54 -14.74
C VAL A 61 24.66 10.16 -13.29
N LYS A 62 25.92 10.16 -12.88
CA LYS A 62 26.31 10.13 -11.46
C LYS A 62 26.56 11.54 -10.96
N THR A 63 26.12 11.83 -9.74
CA THR A 63 26.33 13.16 -9.13
C THR A 63 26.85 13.03 -7.72
N LYS A 64 27.78 13.92 -7.34
CA LYS A 64 28.33 14.04 -5.98
C LYS A 64 28.32 15.51 -5.53
N ILE A 65 27.92 15.77 -4.31
CA ILE A 65 27.99 17.08 -3.67
C ILE A 65 29.17 17.04 -2.70
N PHE A 66 30.01 18.08 -2.73
CA PHE A 66 31.18 18.20 -1.89
C PHE A 66 30.92 19.16 -0.72
N GLU A 67 31.38 18.79 0.45
CA GLU A 67 31.24 19.62 1.66
C GLU A 67 32.30 20.75 1.70
N THR A 68 33.48 20.51 1.10
CA THR A 68 34.53 21.52 1.04
C THR A 68 34.12 22.76 0.24
N ARG A 69 34.53 23.91 0.72
CA ARG A 69 34.35 25.23 0.05
C ARG A 69 35.62 25.70 -0.65
N ASP A 70 36.76 25.04 -0.44
CA ASP A 70 38.01 25.33 -1.13
C ASP A 70 37.94 24.87 -2.60
N PRO A 71 38.09 25.77 -3.57
CA PRO A 71 38.04 25.44 -4.98
C PRO A 71 39.17 24.53 -5.42
N ASN A 72 40.35 24.56 -4.78
CA ASN A 72 41.47 23.70 -5.14
C ASN A 72 41.22 22.27 -4.64
N GLN A 73 40.81 22.13 -3.37
CA GLN A 73 40.51 20.85 -2.78
C GLN A 73 39.35 20.16 -3.53
N VAL A 74 38.29 20.91 -3.87
CA VAL A 74 37.16 20.31 -4.60
C VAL A 74 37.53 19.81 -6.00
N VAL A 75 38.53 20.44 -6.63
CA VAL A 75 39.04 19.96 -7.92
C VAL A 75 39.74 18.61 -7.76
N LEU A 76 40.58 18.47 -6.74
CA LEU A 76 41.24 17.19 -6.42
C LEU A 76 40.19 16.10 -6.09
N ASP A 77 39.24 16.42 -5.23
CA ASP A 77 38.16 15.49 -4.87
C ASP A 77 37.29 15.10 -6.06
N ALA A 78 37.08 16.00 -7.01
CA ALA A 78 36.32 15.73 -8.23
C ALA A 78 37.05 14.79 -9.19
N PHE A 79 38.38 14.93 -9.32
CA PHE A 79 39.22 14.01 -10.10
C PHE A 79 39.29 12.64 -9.41
N ALA A 80 39.51 12.60 -8.09
CA ALA A 80 39.52 11.34 -7.34
C ALA A 80 38.19 10.58 -7.50
N TYR A 81 37.05 11.29 -7.40
CA TYR A 81 35.75 10.66 -7.61
C TYR A 81 35.52 10.15 -9.04
N ARG A 82 36.04 10.86 -10.05
CA ARG A 82 36.00 10.33 -11.44
C ARG A 82 36.82 9.07 -11.63
N ALA A 83 38.06 9.09 -11.13
CA ALA A 83 38.92 7.92 -11.17
C ALA A 83 38.30 6.72 -10.43
N GLU A 84 37.64 6.97 -9.30
CA GLU A 84 36.88 5.94 -8.59
C GLU A 84 35.74 5.37 -9.43
N LEU A 85 34.94 6.22 -10.09
CA LEU A 85 33.86 5.76 -10.97
C LEU A 85 34.38 4.96 -12.17
N GLU A 86 35.47 5.41 -12.79
CA GLU A 86 36.12 4.74 -13.92
C GLU A 86 36.67 3.36 -13.53
N SER A 87 37.33 3.27 -12.34
CA SER A 87 37.88 2.01 -11.85
C SER A 87 36.80 0.96 -11.56
N CYS A 88 35.57 1.40 -11.30
CA CYS A 88 34.40 0.56 -11.05
C CYS A 88 33.49 0.40 -12.29
N ASN A 89 33.94 0.79 -13.49
CA ASN A 89 33.09 0.84 -14.70
C ASN A 89 31.77 1.57 -14.49
N TYR A 90 31.77 2.66 -13.71
CA TYR A 90 30.59 3.44 -13.33
C TYR A 90 29.51 2.66 -12.57
N MET A 91 29.78 1.40 -12.22
CA MET A 91 28.95 0.62 -11.31
C MET A 91 29.14 1.14 -9.88
N PRO A 92 28.11 1.08 -9.02
CA PRO A 92 28.36 1.30 -7.61
C PRO A 92 29.43 0.32 -7.15
N LYS A 93 30.45 0.81 -6.44
CA LYS A 93 31.38 -0.08 -5.74
C LYS A 93 30.51 -1.01 -4.91
N ILE A 94 30.50 -2.30 -5.24
CA ILE A 94 30.03 -3.32 -4.32
C ILE A 94 31.11 -3.31 -3.23
N ILE A 95 30.89 -2.52 -2.20
CA ILE A 95 31.54 -2.74 -0.95
C ILE A 95 30.99 -4.12 -0.56
N GLU A 96 31.83 -5.14 -0.67
CA GLU A 96 31.61 -6.38 0.06
C GLU A 96 31.69 -6.03 1.56
N THR A 97 30.69 -5.34 2.04
CA THR A 97 30.38 -5.36 3.44
C THR A 97 29.95 -6.79 3.69
N LYS A 98 30.88 -7.63 4.22
CA LYS A 98 30.46 -8.80 4.99
C LYS A 98 29.33 -8.27 5.85
N THR A 99 28.12 -8.73 5.60
CA THR A 99 26.96 -8.39 6.41
C THR A 99 27.29 -8.92 7.80
N VAL A 100 27.75 -8.03 8.68
CA VAL A 100 28.03 -8.39 10.07
C VAL A 100 26.67 -8.74 10.67
N ALA A 101 26.59 -9.91 11.30
CA ALA A 101 25.38 -10.34 11.98
C ALA A 101 24.94 -9.25 12.96
N PRO A 102 23.65 -8.90 13.02
CA PRO A 102 23.16 -7.91 13.96
C PRO A 102 23.44 -8.39 15.39
N THR A 103 24.09 -7.58 16.19
CA THR A 103 24.44 -7.90 17.57
C THR A 103 23.25 -7.65 18.51
N THR A 104 22.42 -6.65 18.18
CA THR A 104 21.26 -6.27 18.99
C THR A 104 19.94 -6.53 18.26
N LEU A 105 18.86 -6.62 19.04
CA LEU A 105 17.51 -6.75 18.49
C LEU A 105 17.13 -5.56 17.62
N LEU A 106 17.56 -4.34 17.99
CA LEU A 106 17.27 -3.13 17.20
C LEU A 106 17.95 -3.20 15.82
N GLU A 107 19.21 -3.63 15.77
CA GLU A 107 19.94 -3.82 14.51
C GLU A 107 19.29 -4.90 13.64
N ALA A 108 18.84 -6.01 14.24
CA ALA A 108 18.11 -7.06 13.55
C ALA A 108 16.78 -6.53 12.93
N MET A 109 16.04 -5.72 13.69
CA MET A 109 14.82 -5.07 13.18
C MET A 109 15.12 -4.10 12.03
N ALA A 110 16.18 -3.29 12.14
CA ALA A 110 16.61 -2.38 11.10
C ALA A 110 17.02 -3.12 9.82
N PHE A 111 17.82 -4.19 9.97
CA PHE A 111 18.19 -5.07 8.85
C PHE A 111 16.94 -5.65 8.16
N TYR A 112 15.97 -6.14 8.94
CA TYR A 112 14.76 -6.72 8.37
C TYR A 112 13.91 -5.70 7.60
N ILE A 113 13.83 -4.45 8.07
CA ILE A 113 13.17 -3.37 7.31
C ILE A 113 13.93 -3.05 6.01
N ALA A 114 15.26 -3.00 6.03
CA ALA A 114 16.08 -2.87 4.83
C ALA A 114 15.85 -4.03 3.85
N TYR A 115 15.80 -5.28 4.35
CA TYR A 115 15.44 -6.46 3.56
C TYR A 115 14.06 -6.33 2.90
N LEU A 116 13.05 -5.83 3.63
CA LEU A 116 11.70 -5.63 3.07
C LEU A 116 11.68 -4.55 1.98
N ASN A 117 12.59 -3.58 2.03
CA ASN A 117 12.77 -2.54 1.01
C ASN A 117 13.67 -2.96 -0.15
N ASN A 118 14.22 -4.17 -0.14
CA ASN A 118 15.24 -4.66 -1.08
C ASN A 118 16.55 -3.85 -1.04
N ASP A 119 16.91 -3.31 0.13
CA ASP A 119 18.10 -2.48 0.35
C ASP A 119 19.24 -3.24 1.03
N THR A 120 19.12 -4.58 1.18
CA THR A 120 20.17 -5.42 1.76
C THR A 120 21.17 -5.90 0.71
N PRO A 121 22.49 -5.99 1.04
CA PRO A 121 23.49 -6.58 0.15
C PRO A 121 23.17 -8.06 -0.12
N HIS A 122 23.47 -8.54 -1.32
CA HIS A 122 23.36 -9.96 -1.70
C HIS A 122 21.96 -10.59 -1.62
N GLN A 123 20.89 -9.78 -1.61
CA GLN A 123 19.55 -10.30 -1.63
C GLN A 123 19.28 -11.06 -2.95
N GLN A 124 19.17 -12.39 -2.86
CA GLN A 124 18.96 -13.27 -4.03
C GLN A 124 17.56 -13.09 -4.64
N GLU A 125 16.56 -12.79 -3.82
CA GLU A 125 15.18 -12.59 -4.26
C GLU A 125 14.71 -11.16 -4.01
N HIS A 126 14.56 -10.40 -5.07
CA HIS A 126 13.89 -9.10 -5.03
C HIS A 126 12.37 -9.30 -5.08
N LYS A 127 11.73 -9.18 -3.94
CA LYS A 127 10.27 -9.21 -3.86
C LYS A 127 9.74 -7.83 -3.50
N GLU A 128 9.07 -7.18 -4.43
CA GLU A 128 8.39 -5.92 -4.12
C GLU A 128 7.31 -6.12 -3.06
N ARG A 129 7.41 -5.32 -2.03
CA ARG A 129 6.43 -5.26 -0.94
C ARG A 129 5.76 -3.91 -0.93
N THR A 130 4.46 -3.88 -0.65
CA THR A 130 3.74 -2.61 -0.58
C THR A 130 4.24 -1.77 0.61
N LYS A 131 4.31 -0.44 0.42
CA LYS A 131 4.63 0.51 1.51
C LYS A 131 3.74 0.31 2.75
N GLY A 132 2.47 -0.10 2.54
CA GLY A 132 1.55 -0.41 3.63
C GLY A 132 1.99 -1.63 4.44
N HIS A 133 2.49 -2.69 3.79
CA HIS A 133 3.01 -3.86 4.49
C HIS A 133 4.24 -3.51 5.34
N ILE A 134 5.18 -2.74 4.79
CA ILE A 134 6.38 -2.32 5.53
C ILE A 134 5.99 -1.50 6.76
N LYS A 135 5.10 -0.51 6.62
CA LYS A 135 4.56 0.26 7.76
C LYS A 135 3.84 -0.60 8.81
N ASP A 136 3.17 -1.67 8.39
CA ASP A 136 2.54 -2.60 9.33
C ASP A 136 3.60 -3.37 10.13
N VAL A 137 4.71 -3.78 9.49
CA VAL A 137 5.84 -4.44 10.18
C VAL A 137 6.53 -3.47 11.14
N GLU A 138 6.82 -2.25 10.70
CA GLU A 138 7.38 -1.20 11.58
C GLU A 138 6.52 -0.98 12.83
N ARG A 139 5.20 -0.93 12.66
CA ARG A 139 4.25 -0.79 13.78
C ARG A 139 4.31 -1.99 14.72
N ILE A 140 4.45 -3.20 14.19
CA ILE A 140 4.62 -4.41 15.01
C ILE A 140 5.90 -4.32 15.84
N PHE A 141 7.00 -3.86 15.26
CA PHE A 141 8.26 -3.65 15.97
C PHE A 141 8.16 -2.58 17.06
N ILE A 142 7.48 -1.46 16.78
CA ILE A 142 7.22 -0.43 17.79
C ILE A 142 6.46 -1.02 18.98
N TYR A 143 5.40 -1.78 18.74
CA TYR A 143 4.62 -2.40 19.81
C TYR A 143 5.37 -3.50 20.57
N PHE A 144 6.27 -4.21 19.90
CA PHE A 144 7.16 -5.13 20.58
C PHE A 144 8.19 -4.39 21.46
N GLY A 145 8.73 -3.27 20.98
CA GLY A 145 9.56 -2.36 21.78
C GLY A 145 8.81 -1.80 23.00
N ASP A 146 7.53 -1.41 22.84
CA ASP A 146 6.68 -1.01 23.97
C ASP A 146 6.53 -2.12 25.01
N TYR A 147 6.34 -3.37 24.55
CA TYR A 147 6.28 -4.53 25.44
C TYR A 147 7.60 -4.72 26.22
N LEU A 148 8.75 -4.69 25.53
CA LEU A 148 10.07 -4.83 26.17
C LEU A 148 10.29 -3.77 27.23
N LYS A 149 9.85 -2.52 27.00
CA LYS A 149 9.90 -1.45 28.02
C LYS A 149 9.09 -1.79 29.28
N THR A 150 7.94 -2.48 29.15
CA THR A 150 7.14 -2.88 30.32
C THR A 150 7.86 -3.86 31.23
N ILE A 151 8.76 -4.66 30.67
CA ILE A 151 9.63 -5.62 31.41
C ILE A 151 11.04 -5.07 31.62
N LYS A 152 11.23 -3.75 31.47
CA LYS A 152 12.50 -3.03 31.70
C LYS A 152 13.67 -3.50 30.83
N ILE A 153 13.39 -3.92 29.61
CA ILE A 153 14.40 -4.31 28.62
C ILE A 153 14.50 -3.23 27.55
N ASP A 154 15.72 -2.74 27.29
CA ASP A 154 16.00 -1.84 26.18
C ASP A 154 16.29 -2.64 24.91
N VAL A 155 15.52 -2.38 23.86
CA VAL A 155 15.66 -3.03 22.55
C VAL A 155 17.02 -2.79 21.91
N SER A 156 17.66 -1.65 22.20
CA SER A 156 18.98 -1.29 21.67
C SER A 156 20.14 -2.01 22.35
N LEU A 157 19.89 -2.53 23.54
CA LEU A 157 20.90 -3.23 24.36
C LEU A 157 20.68 -4.73 24.41
N LEU A 158 19.48 -5.22 24.02
CA LEU A 158 19.18 -6.66 24.03
C LEU A 158 19.92 -7.37 22.89
N PRO A 159 20.89 -8.26 23.16
CA PRO A 159 21.50 -9.08 22.13
C PRO A 159 20.44 -9.95 21.44
N PHE A 160 20.47 -10.05 20.12
CA PHE A 160 19.47 -10.80 19.37
C PHE A 160 19.40 -12.27 19.80
N GLU A 161 20.53 -12.88 20.08
CA GLU A 161 20.64 -14.28 20.54
C GLU A 161 20.01 -14.53 21.92
N ARG A 162 19.84 -13.47 22.72
CA ARG A 162 19.16 -13.53 24.02
C ARG A 162 17.66 -13.32 23.94
N LEU A 163 17.11 -13.21 22.75
CA LEU A 163 15.67 -13.19 22.53
C LEU A 163 15.09 -14.60 22.70
N ASP A 164 14.88 -15.00 23.94
CA ASP A 164 14.41 -16.32 24.32
C ASP A 164 12.94 -16.34 24.77
N ARG A 165 12.47 -17.51 25.20
CA ARG A 165 11.11 -17.70 25.72
C ARG A 165 10.80 -16.89 26.98
N THR A 166 11.81 -16.61 27.81
CA THR A 166 11.65 -15.81 29.01
C THR A 166 11.33 -14.37 28.65
N VAL A 167 12.10 -13.80 27.72
CA VAL A 167 11.88 -12.44 27.22
C VAL A 167 10.49 -12.27 26.61
N VAL A 168 9.97 -13.25 25.85
CA VAL A 168 8.65 -13.11 25.20
C VAL A 168 7.50 -13.69 26.03
N GLY A 169 7.75 -14.21 27.22
CA GLY A 169 6.78 -14.98 28.01
C GLY A 169 5.45 -14.25 28.27
N GLN A 170 5.50 -12.97 28.58
CA GLN A 170 4.32 -12.13 28.88
C GLN A 170 3.75 -11.40 27.67
N LEU A 171 4.31 -11.58 26.46
CA LEU A 171 3.87 -10.86 25.25
C LEU A 171 2.41 -11.14 24.93
N LYS A 172 1.92 -12.36 25.14
CA LYS A 172 0.51 -12.71 24.88
C LYS A 172 -0.43 -11.87 25.72
N SER A 173 -0.22 -11.81 27.05
CA SER A 173 -1.05 -11.00 27.97
C SER A 173 -0.96 -9.51 27.62
N PHE A 174 0.25 -9.01 27.34
CA PHE A 174 0.40 -7.62 26.89
C PHE A 174 -0.41 -7.30 25.63
N LEU A 175 -0.39 -8.15 24.61
CA LEU A 175 -1.13 -7.92 23.38
C LEU A 175 -2.64 -8.02 23.58
N LEU A 176 -3.11 -8.98 24.37
CA LEU A 176 -4.55 -9.23 24.57
C LEU A 176 -5.18 -8.33 25.62
N GLU A 177 -4.49 -8.10 26.75
CA GLU A 177 -5.04 -7.39 27.91
C GLU A 177 -4.70 -5.89 27.87
N THR A 178 -3.43 -5.55 27.61
CA THR A 178 -3.00 -4.14 27.58
C THR A 178 -3.34 -3.46 26.26
N LYS A 179 -2.98 -4.08 25.12
CA LYS A 179 -3.29 -3.52 23.79
C LYS A 179 -4.70 -3.88 23.30
N LYS A 180 -5.40 -4.80 23.97
CA LYS A 180 -6.78 -5.26 23.66
C LYS A 180 -6.93 -5.72 22.20
N TYR A 181 -5.95 -6.49 21.71
CA TYR A 181 -5.99 -7.00 20.34
C TYR A 181 -7.07 -8.06 20.16
N ALA A 182 -7.80 -7.95 19.06
CA ALA A 182 -8.63 -9.05 18.58
C ALA A 182 -7.74 -10.26 18.19
N PRO A 183 -8.27 -11.51 18.29
CA PRO A 183 -7.52 -12.73 17.97
C PRO A 183 -6.83 -12.70 16.61
N GLN A 184 -7.46 -12.13 15.59
CA GLN A 184 -6.87 -12.00 14.25
C GLN A 184 -5.65 -11.07 14.24
N THR A 185 -5.71 -9.95 14.94
CA THR A 185 -4.60 -8.99 15.07
C THR A 185 -3.44 -9.59 15.84
N TYR A 186 -3.74 -10.29 16.96
CA TYR A 186 -2.74 -11.05 17.70
C TYR A 186 -2.04 -12.08 16.82
N ASN A 187 -2.81 -12.90 16.10
CA ASN A 187 -2.25 -13.93 15.20
C ASN A 187 -1.32 -13.31 14.13
N LYS A 188 -1.74 -12.17 13.54
CA LYS A 188 -0.91 -11.44 12.56
C LYS A 188 0.40 -10.95 13.19
N HIS A 189 0.33 -10.41 14.40
CA HIS A 189 1.49 -9.90 15.13
C HIS A 189 2.50 -11.02 15.41
N ILE A 190 2.07 -12.12 16.01
CA ILE A 190 2.92 -13.26 16.33
C ILE A 190 3.51 -13.90 15.06
N GLN A 191 2.69 -14.04 14.01
CA GLN A 191 3.16 -14.58 12.74
C GLN A 191 4.27 -13.71 12.13
N GLN A 192 4.13 -12.38 12.19
CA GLN A 192 5.13 -11.46 11.65
C GLN A 192 6.43 -11.52 12.47
N MET A 193 6.34 -11.58 13.80
CA MET A 193 7.52 -11.75 14.65
C MET A 193 8.22 -13.08 14.41
N ARG A 194 7.47 -14.15 14.15
CA ARG A 194 8.02 -15.46 13.80
C ARG A 194 8.78 -15.41 12.46
N ILE A 195 8.20 -14.78 11.43
CA ILE A 195 8.83 -14.63 10.12
C ILE A 195 10.11 -13.79 10.23
N PHE A 196 10.04 -12.66 10.93
CA PHE A 196 11.20 -11.81 11.20
C PHE A 196 12.34 -12.58 11.85
N THR A 197 12.05 -13.27 12.97
CA THR A 197 13.08 -13.98 13.73
C THR A 197 13.69 -15.13 12.92
N ASN A 198 12.88 -15.92 12.20
CA ASN A 198 13.40 -16.98 11.32
C ASN A 198 14.31 -16.39 10.24
N ARG A 199 13.91 -15.26 9.60
CA ARG A 199 14.73 -14.65 8.56
C ARG A 199 16.11 -14.21 9.09
N ILE A 200 16.18 -13.63 10.28
CA ILE A 200 17.48 -13.25 10.89
C ILE A 200 18.31 -14.48 11.24
N ILE A 201 17.69 -15.50 11.81
CA ILE A 201 18.37 -16.77 12.14
C ILE A 201 18.98 -17.40 10.87
N GLU A 202 18.20 -17.49 9.80
CA GLU A 202 18.60 -18.07 8.52
C GLU A 202 19.66 -17.24 7.79
N GLU A 203 19.52 -15.93 7.77
CA GLU A 203 20.42 -15.01 7.04
C GLU A 203 21.84 -15.00 7.63
N PHE A 204 21.95 -15.16 8.96
CA PHE A 204 23.21 -15.02 9.68
C PHE A 204 23.66 -16.32 10.36
N ASP A 205 23.04 -17.46 10.03
CA ASP A 205 23.35 -18.78 10.60
C ASP A 205 23.41 -18.78 12.15
N ILE A 206 22.47 -18.02 12.79
CA ILE A 206 22.46 -17.87 14.25
C ILE A 206 21.94 -19.15 14.91
N VAL A 207 22.70 -19.70 15.83
CA VAL A 207 22.35 -20.93 16.56
C VAL A 207 21.38 -20.61 17.70
N MET A 208 20.10 -20.42 17.40
CA MET A 208 19.06 -20.24 18.41
C MET A 208 17.71 -20.80 17.96
N LYS A 209 16.85 -21.11 18.94
CA LYS A 209 15.44 -21.48 18.63
C LYS A 209 14.57 -20.23 18.60
N ASN A 210 13.77 -20.09 17.54
CA ASN A 210 12.82 -18.99 17.46
C ASN A 210 11.80 -19.05 18.62
N PRO A 211 11.81 -18.07 19.56
CA PRO A 211 10.95 -18.08 20.74
C PRO A 211 9.46 -17.95 20.41
N PHE A 212 9.13 -17.36 19.25
CA PHE A 212 7.74 -17.17 18.81
C PHE A 212 7.08 -18.46 18.31
N ASN A 213 7.83 -19.54 18.07
CA ASN A 213 7.27 -20.84 17.68
C ASN A 213 6.40 -21.47 18.76
N GLY A 214 6.62 -21.11 20.04
CA GLY A 214 5.80 -21.57 21.15
C GLY A 214 4.40 -20.95 21.25
N PHE A 215 4.14 -19.86 20.54
CA PHE A 215 2.83 -19.20 20.58
C PHE A 215 1.81 -19.93 19.71
N LYS A 216 0.73 -20.42 20.34
CA LYS A 216 -0.39 -21.03 19.62
C LYS A 216 -1.25 -19.95 18.96
N ARG A 217 -1.75 -20.27 17.80
CA ARG A 217 -2.71 -19.43 17.08
C ARG A 217 -4.04 -19.41 17.84
N LEU A 218 -4.64 -18.22 17.99
CA LEU A 218 -5.96 -18.08 18.59
C LEU A 218 -7.04 -18.38 17.53
N THR A 219 -8.11 -19.02 17.97
CA THR A 219 -9.29 -19.21 17.11
C THR A 219 -9.92 -17.86 16.80
N VAL A 220 -10.21 -17.63 15.53
CA VAL A 220 -10.91 -16.44 15.06
C VAL A 220 -12.33 -16.85 14.73
N ALA A 221 -13.32 -16.26 15.40
CA ALA A 221 -14.71 -16.48 15.04
C ALA A 221 -14.94 -16.03 13.60
N LYS A 222 -15.54 -16.90 12.81
CA LYS A 222 -15.96 -16.57 11.45
C LYS A 222 -17.23 -15.74 11.54
N ASN A 223 -17.14 -14.47 11.20
CA ASN A 223 -18.32 -13.63 11.08
C ASN A 223 -18.47 -13.25 9.60
N ILE A 224 -19.35 -13.96 8.92
CA ILE A 224 -19.73 -13.67 7.54
C ILE A 224 -21.01 -12.84 7.64
N SER A 225 -20.88 -11.54 7.43
CA SER A 225 -22.03 -10.63 7.40
C SER A 225 -22.40 -10.37 5.95
N THR A 226 -23.69 -10.42 5.66
CA THR A 226 -24.31 -10.07 4.38
C THR A 226 -25.32 -8.95 4.62
N ILE A 227 -25.75 -8.31 3.55
CA ILE A 227 -26.80 -7.30 3.57
C ILE A 227 -28.05 -7.86 2.88
N SER A 228 -29.23 -7.66 3.47
CA SER A 228 -30.49 -8.00 2.81
C SER A 228 -30.84 -6.96 1.74
N LYS A 229 -31.83 -7.28 0.89
CA LYS A 229 -32.32 -6.33 -0.13
C LYS A 229 -32.89 -5.08 0.53
N GLU A 230 -33.72 -5.25 1.55
CA GLU A 230 -34.36 -4.15 2.30
C GLU A 230 -33.31 -3.26 2.96
N GLU A 231 -32.33 -3.84 3.67
CA GLU A 231 -31.23 -3.08 4.29
C GLU A 231 -30.39 -2.31 3.25
N PHE A 232 -30.24 -2.86 2.04
CA PHE A 232 -29.51 -2.18 0.97
C PHE A 232 -30.33 -1.05 0.36
N ASP A 233 -31.61 -1.25 0.14
CA ASP A 233 -32.52 -0.22 -0.38
C ASP A 233 -32.62 0.95 0.62
N ASP A 234 -32.83 0.67 1.92
CA ASP A 234 -32.83 1.67 2.99
C ASP A 234 -31.51 2.43 3.08
N LEU A 235 -30.37 1.70 2.90
CA LEU A 235 -29.05 2.35 2.86
C LEU A 235 -28.96 3.35 1.71
N LEU A 236 -29.44 3.00 0.51
CA LEU A 236 -29.43 3.90 -0.64
C LEU A 236 -30.28 5.13 -0.41
N GLU A 237 -31.40 5.00 0.27
CA GLU A 237 -32.25 6.15 0.64
C GLU A 237 -31.54 7.10 1.59
N LEU A 238 -30.81 6.58 2.56
CA LEU A 238 -30.03 7.39 3.52
C LEU A 238 -28.84 8.13 2.90
N VAL A 239 -28.38 7.75 1.71
CA VAL A 239 -27.24 8.41 1.06
C VAL A 239 -27.69 9.75 0.49
N THR A 240 -27.71 10.77 1.36
CA THR A 240 -28.04 12.17 1.06
C THR A 240 -27.00 13.12 1.63
N PRO A 241 -26.92 14.38 1.16
CA PRO A 241 -26.02 15.39 1.72
C PRO A 241 -26.22 15.61 3.22
N GLU A 242 -27.46 15.61 3.69
CA GLU A 242 -27.85 15.89 5.08
C GLU A 242 -27.33 14.79 6.01
N ASN A 243 -27.50 13.54 5.61
CA ASN A 243 -27.04 12.38 6.38
C ASN A 243 -25.53 12.14 6.25
N GLY A 244 -24.87 12.82 5.30
CA GLY A 244 -23.45 12.66 5.03
C GLY A 244 -22.50 13.33 6.03
N ILE A 245 -23.02 14.08 6.99
CA ILE A 245 -22.21 14.80 7.98
C ILE A 245 -21.71 13.82 9.04
N HIS A 246 -20.39 13.58 9.04
CA HIS A 246 -19.72 12.72 9.99
C HIS A 246 -18.96 13.54 11.03
N THR A 247 -19.34 13.41 12.29
CA THR A 247 -18.66 14.05 13.42
C THR A 247 -17.73 13.07 14.10
N TYR A 248 -16.50 13.47 14.37
CA TYR A 248 -15.49 12.64 15.03
C TYR A 248 -14.58 13.48 15.94
N ILE A 249 -13.97 12.82 16.91
CA ILE A 249 -12.97 13.43 17.80
C ILE A 249 -11.59 13.20 17.20
N GLU A 250 -10.88 14.27 16.89
CA GLU A 250 -9.51 14.20 16.40
C GLU A 250 -8.57 13.73 17.50
N ARG A 251 -7.91 12.58 17.31
CA ARG A 251 -7.11 11.92 18.36
C ARG A 251 -5.99 12.78 18.94
N LYS A 252 -5.35 13.63 18.13
CA LYS A 252 -4.22 14.46 18.58
C LYS A 252 -4.67 15.70 19.35
N SER A 253 -5.67 16.39 18.84
CA SER A 253 -6.15 17.66 19.41
C SER A 253 -7.31 17.50 20.38
N GLN A 254 -7.92 16.30 20.46
CA GLN A 254 -9.16 15.99 21.18
C GLN A 254 -10.35 16.92 20.81
N LYS A 255 -10.23 17.62 19.66
CA LYS A 255 -11.30 18.52 19.18
C LYS A 255 -12.30 17.74 18.35
N THR A 256 -13.57 18.10 18.52
CA THR A 256 -14.64 17.61 17.65
C THR A 256 -14.49 18.25 16.27
N ARG A 257 -14.49 17.41 15.24
CA ARG A 257 -14.43 17.79 13.83
C ARG A 257 -15.60 17.21 13.09
N THR A 258 -16.06 17.91 12.08
CA THR A 258 -17.07 17.44 11.13
C THR A 258 -16.45 17.28 9.75
N LYS A 259 -16.91 16.27 9.01
CA LYS A 259 -16.50 16.04 7.63
C LYS A 259 -17.71 15.60 6.82
N GLN A 260 -17.90 16.23 5.65
CA GLN A 260 -18.89 15.76 4.69
C GLN A 260 -18.38 14.51 3.96
N LEU A 261 -19.12 13.42 4.06
CA LEU A 261 -18.83 12.15 3.40
C LEU A 261 -19.67 11.96 2.12
N TYR A 262 -20.75 12.73 1.93
CA TYR A 262 -21.57 12.62 0.75
C TYR A 262 -20.83 13.00 -0.54
N LYS A 263 -21.10 12.22 -1.57
CA LYS A 263 -20.77 12.51 -2.97
C LYS A 263 -21.92 11.99 -3.86
N PRO A 264 -22.28 12.69 -4.93
CA PRO A 264 -23.40 12.28 -5.79
C PRO A 264 -23.29 10.85 -6.34
N TRP A 265 -22.07 10.39 -6.60
CA TRP A 265 -21.76 9.08 -7.17
C TRP A 265 -21.69 7.92 -6.13
N LEU A 266 -21.96 8.16 -4.84
CA LEU A 266 -21.84 7.10 -3.83
C LEU A 266 -22.86 5.96 -4.01
N LYS A 267 -24.11 6.31 -4.39
CA LYS A 267 -25.14 5.29 -4.68
C LYS A 267 -24.68 4.36 -5.80
N ASP A 268 -24.15 4.92 -6.86
CA ASP A 268 -23.64 4.18 -8.01
C ASP A 268 -22.45 3.28 -7.63
N ALA A 269 -21.57 3.79 -6.76
CA ALA A 269 -20.46 3.01 -6.24
C ALA A 269 -20.92 1.79 -5.44
N TYR A 270 -21.98 1.92 -4.62
CA TYR A 270 -22.54 0.81 -3.85
C TYR A 270 -23.27 -0.19 -4.74
N LEU A 271 -24.02 0.28 -5.74
CA LEU A 271 -24.64 -0.57 -6.74
C LEU A 271 -23.61 -1.35 -7.55
N LEU A 272 -22.55 -0.69 -8.04
CA LEU A 272 -21.43 -1.35 -8.71
C LEU A 272 -20.76 -2.38 -7.79
N ALA A 273 -20.57 -2.07 -6.50
CA ALA A 273 -19.97 -2.98 -5.54
C ALA A 273 -20.81 -4.26 -5.36
N LEU A 274 -22.13 -4.09 -5.20
CA LEU A 274 -23.06 -5.20 -5.02
C LEU A 274 -23.19 -6.04 -6.31
N LEU A 275 -23.45 -5.39 -7.45
CA LEU A 275 -23.76 -6.07 -8.72
C LEU A 275 -22.53 -6.73 -9.39
N THR A 276 -21.32 -6.30 -9.03
CA THR A 276 -20.08 -6.90 -9.56
C THR A 276 -19.38 -7.80 -8.54
N GLY A 277 -19.65 -7.63 -7.27
CA GLY A 277 -18.96 -8.33 -6.19
C GLY A 277 -17.45 -8.04 -6.15
N ARG A 278 -16.97 -6.89 -6.66
CA ARG A 278 -15.54 -6.60 -6.76
C ARG A 278 -15.02 -5.84 -5.55
N ARG A 279 -13.68 -5.83 -5.40
CA ARG A 279 -13.01 -5.01 -4.39
C ARG A 279 -13.13 -3.54 -4.78
N ARG A 280 -13.15 -2.65 -3.78
CA ARG A 280 -13.27 -1.20 -3.96
C ARG A 280 -12.29 -0.62 -4.99
N GLU A 281 -11.06 -1.11 -5.03
CA GLU A 281 -10.04 -0.72 -6.01
C GLU A 281 -10.51 -0.99 -7.45
N ALA A 282 -11.05 -2.18 -7.71
CA ALA A 282 -11.56 -2.50 -9.04
C ALA A 282 -12.77 -1.64 -9.42
N ILE A 283 -13.66 -1.32 -8.47
CA ILE A 283 -14.86 -0.51 -8.72
C ILE A 283 -14.48 0.89 -9.24
N VAL A 284 -13.53 1.55 -8.60
CA VAL A 284 -13.11 2.91 -9.01
C VAL A 284 -12.25 2.94 -10.27
N GLN A 285 -11.72 1.78 -10.67
CA GLN A 285 -10.82 1.64 -11.82
C GLN A 285 -11.49 1.03 -13.06
N MET A 286 -12.77 0.61 -12.99
CA MET A 286 -13.51 0.15 -14.16
C MET A 286 -13.65 1.27 -15.19
N LYS A 287 -13.42 0.93 -16.47
CA LYS A 287 -13.49 1.88 -17.59
C LYS A 287 -14.44 1.40 -18.67
N PHE A 288 -15.03 2.34 -19.42
CA PHE A 288 -15.94 2.03 -20.51
C PHE A 288 -15.26 1.25 -21.65
N ASN A 289 -13.97 1.51 -21.96
CA ASN A 289 -13.22 0.75 -22.95
C ASN A 289 -12.91 -0.70 -22.50
N GLY A 290 -13.16 -1.04 -21.25
CA GLY A 290 -13.08 -2.41 -20.73
C GLY A 290 -14.35 -3.22 -20.95
N ILE A 291 -15.44 -2.62 -21.44
CA ILE A 291 -16.68 -3.33 -21.69
C ILE A 291 -16.60 -4.06 -23.04
N ILE A 292 -16.84 -5.36 -22.99
CA ILE A 292 -16.82 -6.26 -24.14
C ILE A 292 -18.27 -6.54 -24.52
N GLU A 293 -18.57 -6.48 -25.82
CA GLU A 293 -19.87 -6.71 -26.40
C GLU A 293 -19.94 -8.07 -27.10
N ASN A 294 -21.15 -8.56 -27.29
CA ASN A 294 -21.43 -9.70 -28.15
C ASN A 294 -21.55 -9.23 -29.64
N SER A 295 -21.85 -10.19 -30.53
CA SER A 295 -22.04 -9.92 -31.97
C SER A 295 -23.18 -8.96 -32.29
N GLU A 296 -24.10 -8.77 -31.37
CA GLU A 296 -25.28 -7.88 -31.50
C GLU A 296 -25.00 -6.47 -30.94
N GLY A 297 -23.79 -6.21 -30.46
CA GLY A 297 -23.40 -4.93 -29.88
C GLY A 297 -23.86 -4.71 -28.44
N GLU A 298 -24.33 -5.78 -27.76
CA GLU A 298 -24.79 -5.74 -26.39
C GLU A 298 -23.64 -5.96 -25.39
N PRO A 299 -23.55 -5.16 -24.32
CA PRO A 299 -22.52 -5.31 -23.31
C PRO A 299 -22.72 -6.60 -22.51
N VAL A 300 -21.76 -7.52 -22.53
CA VAL A 300 -21.84 -8.83 -21.89
C VAL A 300 -20.81 -9.03 -20.79
N THR A 301 -19.68 -8.33 -20.83
CA THR A 301 -18.59 -8.52 -19.89
C THR A 301 -17.83 -7.23 -19.63
N ILE A 302 -17.43 -6.96 -18.37
CA ILE A 302 -16.46 -5.91 -18.04
C ILE A 302 -15.11 -6.57 -17.79
N LYS A 303 -14.10 -6.19 -18.57
CA LYS A 303 -12.70 -6.54 -18.37
C LYS A 303 -12.03 -5.50 -17.49
N VAL A 304 -11.52 -5.88 -16.34
CA VAL A 304 -10.79 -4.99 -15.40
C VAL A 304 -9.50 -5.66 -14.93
N GLU A 305 -8.48 -4.89 -14.65
CA GLU A 305 -7.21 -5.43 -14.14
C GLU A 305 -7.40 -6.12 -12.78
N ASP A 306 -6.68 -7.22 -12.56
CA ASP A 306 -6.57 -7.83 -11.23
C ASP A 306 -5.45 -7.13 -10.44
N PHE A 307 -5.75 -5.92 -9.94
CA PHE A 307 -4.78 -5.07 -9.24
C PHE A 307 -4.07 -5.81 -8.11
N LYS A 308 -4.79 -6.64 -7.35
CA LYS A 308 -4.19 -7.41 -6.25
C LYS A 308 -3.13 -8.39 -6.76
N VAL A 309 -3.41 -9.11 -7.83
CA VAL A 309 -2.47 -10.09 -8.41
C VAL A 309 -1.33 -9.37 -9.11
N ASN A 310 -1.63 -8.34 -9.91
CA ASN A 310 -0.63 -7.58 -10.65
C ASN A 310 0.37 -6.91 -9.70
N LYS A 311 -0.11 -6.23 -8.65
CA LYS A 311 0.75 -5.65 -7.60
C LYS A 311 1.56 -6.71 -6.85
N SER A 312 0.96 -7.85 -6.51
CA SER A 312 1.66 -8.90 -5.75
C SER A 312 2.74 -9.63 -6.55
N LYS A 313 2.61 -9.65 -7.87
CA LYS A 313 3.55 -10.28 -8.81
C LYS A 313 4.43 -9.28 -9.54
N ASN A 314 4.29 -7.99 -9.22
CA ASN A 314 5.00 -6.89 -9.88
C ASN A 314 4.88 -6.91 -11.41
N LEU A 315 3.68 -7.19 -11.91
CA LEU A 315 3.41 -7.24 -13.34
C LEU A 315 3.16 -5.81 -13.85
N THR A 316 4.08 -5.29 -14.63
CA THR A 316 4.01 -3.92 -15.19
C THR A 316 3.84 -3.91 -16.70
N LYS A 317 4.30 -4.95 -17.39
CA LYS A 317 4.17 -5.07 -18.84
C LYS A 317 2.74 -5.44 -19.22
N LYS A 318 2.16 -4.75 -20.19
CA LYS A 318 0.75 -4.91 -20.60
C LYS A 318 0.41 -6.36 -20.99
N GLU A 319 1.35 -7.09 -21.59
CA GLU A 319 1.19 -8.48 -22.01
C GLU A 319 1.15 -9.47 -20.84
N GLU A 320 1.72 -9.09 -19.69
CA GLU A 320 1.78 -9.92 -18.48
C GLU A 320 0.62 -9.67 -17.53
N LEU A 321 -0.10 -8.54 -17.68
CA LEU A 321 -1.17 -8.15 -16.77
C LEU A 321 -2.27 -9.21 -16.72
N LYS A 322 -2.73 -9.50 -15.52
CA LYS A 322 -3.88 -10.38 -15.28
C LYS A 322 -5.16 -9.54 -15.21
N TYR A 323 -6.19 -10.07 -15.84
CA TYR A 323 -7.50 -9.44 -15.92
C TYR A 323 -8.58 -10.30 -15.28
N ILE A 324 -9.60 -9.63 -14.77
CA ILE A 324 -10.83 -10.23 -14.29
C ILE A 324 -11.92 -9.90 -15.32
N TYR A 325 -12.76 -10.87 -15.61
CA TYR A 325 -13.91 -10.73 -16.48
C TYR A 325 -15.18 -10.82 -15.63
N ILE A 326 -15.99 -9.77 -15.65
CA ILE A 326 -17.19 -9.62 -14.82
C ILE A 326 -18.40 -9.76 -15.75
N PRO A 327 -19.24 -10.78 -15.57
CA PRO A 327 -20.45 -10.92 -16.38
C PRO A 327 -21.41 -9.75 -16.11
N ILE A 328 -21.97 -9.19 -17.16
CA ILE A 328 -22.97 -8.13 -17.07
C ILE A 328 -24.36 -8.76 -16.99
N ILE A 329 -24.88 -8.84 -15.77
CA ILE A 329 -26.25 -9.25 -15.50
C ILE A 329 -27.25 -8.12 -15.78
N ALA A 330 -28.52 -8.41 -15.96
CA ALA A 330 -29.53 -7.41 -16.35
C ALA A 330 -29.58 -6.15 -15.46
N PRO A 331 -29.52 -6.25 -14.12
CA PRO A 331 -29.45 -5.04 -13.26
C PRO A 331 -28.17 -4.23 -13.48
N LEU A 332 -27.03 -4.90 -13.69
CA LEU A 332 -25.76 -4.20 -13.98
C LEU A 332 -25.79 -3.52 -15.36
N LYS A 333 -26.40 -4.18 -16.36
CA LYS A 333 -26.59 -3.60 -17.67
C LYS A 333 -27.39 -2.29 -17.58
N LYS A 334 -28.52 -2.31 -16.86
CA LYS A 334 -29.35 -1.12 -16.63
C LYS A 334 -28.52 0.01 -15.99
N LEU A 335 -27.80 -0.28 -14.91
CA LEU A 335 -26.92 0.70 -14.23
C LEU A 335 -25.85 1.27 -15.18
N LEU A 336 -25.23 0.46 -16.03
CA LEU A 336 -24.22 0.93 -16.97
C LEU A 336 -24.79 1.94 -17.98
N PHE A 337 -26.03 1.71 -18.47
CA PHE A 337 -26.69 2.68 -19.34
C PHE A 337 -27.03 3.98 -18.59
N GLU A 338 -27.49 3.92 -17.34
CA GLU A 338 -27.72 5.08 -16.47
C GLU A 338 -26.42 5.87 -16.22
N LEU A 339 -25.26 5.18 -16.16
CA LEU A 339 -23.95 5.79 -16.01
C LEU A 339 -23.34 6.32 -17.32
N GLY A 340 -24.12 6.28 -18.42
CA GLY A 340 -23.71 6.85 -19.70
C GLY A 340 -22.91 5.91 -20.60
N TYR A 341 -23.16 4.60 -20.52
CA TYR A 341 -22.47 3.63 -21.38
C TYR A 341 -22.65 3.93 -22.88
N ALA A 342 -23.86 4.29 -23.31
CA ALA A 342 -24.17 4.54 -24.72
C ALA A 342 -23.26 5.65 -25.32
N GLU A 343 -23.06 6.74 -24.57
CA GLU A 343 -22.30 7.91 -25.00
C GLU A 343 -20.78 7.71 -24.84
N ASN A 344 -20.36 6.81 -23.94
CA ASN A 344 -18.96 6.64 -23.56
C ASN A 344 -18.37 5.29 -23.98
N LYS A 345 -19.11 4.50 -24.73
CA LYS A 345 -18.68 3.24 -25.29
C LYS A 345 -17.29 3.33 -25.94
N GLY A 346 -16.37 2.43 -25.53
CA GLY A 346 -15.02 2.35 -26.06
C GLY A 346 -14.05 3.46 -25.62
N LYS A 347 -14.53 4.50 -24.90
CA LYS A 347 -13.65 5.58 -24.41
C LYS A 347 -12.86 5.15 -23.20
N ASP A 348 -11.63 5.68 -23.07
CA ASP A 348 -10.77 5.49 -21.90
C ASP A 348 -11.21 6.39 -20.73
N LEU A 349 -12.48 6.27 -20.35
CA LEU A 349 -13.09 6.98 -19.24
C LEU A 349 -13.55 5.99 -18.16
N PHE A 350 -13.46 6.40 -16.90
CA PHE A 350 -13.95 5.59 -15.79
C PHE A 350 -15.48 5.50 -15.80
N ILE A 351 -16.01 4.32 -15.46
CA ILE A 351 -17.47 4.10 -15.34
C ILE A 351 -18.02 4.90 -14.16
N LEU A 352 -17.35 4.83 -13.01
CA LEU A 352 -17.74 5.57 -11.82
C LEU A 352 -17.17 6.98 -11.88
N ALA A 353 -18.05 7.99 -11.91
CA ALA A 353 -17.69 9.41 -11.82
C ALA A 353 -16.53 9.81 -12.75
N PRO A 354 -16.72 9.76 -14.09
CA PRO A 354 -15.65 10.01 -15.06
C PRO A 354 -15.00 11.40 -14.92
N ASN A 355 -15.76 12.40 -14.49
CA ASN A 355 -15.32 13.79 -14.34
C ASN A 355 -14.87 14.15 -12.90
N GLU A 356 -14.78 13.17 -11.99
CA GLU A 356 -14.35 13.44 -10.62
C GLU A 356 -12.85 13.75 -10.58
N THR A 357 -12.49 14.85 -9.92
CA THR A 357 -11.10 15.32 -9.77
C THR A 357 -10.36 14.64 -8.61
N MET A 358 -11.10 13.99 -7.71
CA MET A 358 -10.52 13.25 -6.58
C MET A 358 -9.68 12.07 -7.07
N GLN A 359 -8.50 11.89 -6.49
CA GLN A 359 -7.66 10.72 -6.75
C GLN A 359 -8.41 9.42 -6.46
N ARG A 360 -8.27 8.40 -7.31
CA ARG A 360 -8.99 7.12 -7.19
C ARG A 360 -8.75 6.43 -5.84
N ASP A 361 -7.52 6.45 -5.33
CA ASP A 361 -7.22 5.91 -3.99
C ASP A 361 -8.02 6.63 -2.88
N SER A 362 -8.23 7.94 -3.01
CA SER A 362 -9.04 8.72 -2.08
C SER A 362 -10.53 8.38 -2.20
N MET A 363 -11.00 8.10 -3.41
CA MET A 363 -12.37 7.61 -3.65
C MET A 363 -12.60 6.26 -2.98
N GLU A 364 -11.66 5.31 -3.11
CA GLU A 364 -11.73 4.01 -2.44
C GLU A 364 -11.93 4.13 -0.92
N ASP A 365 -11.15 5.01 -0.31
CA ASP A 365 -11.24 5.26 1.13
C ASP A 365 -12.54 5.93 1.52
N LEU A 366 -13.00 6.90 0.70
CA LEU A 366 -14.25 7.60 0.94
C LEU A 366 -15.45 6.65 0.82
N ILE A 367 -15.54 5.84 -0.23
CA ILE A 367 -16.61 4.85 -0.43
C ILE A 367 -16.75 3.95 0.81
N SER A 368 -15.62 3.43 1.31
CA SER A 368 -15.64 2.54 2.48
C SER A 368 -16.06 3.24 3.77
N LYS A 369 -15.59 4.48 3.99
CA LYS A 369 -15.91 5.27 5.19
C LYS A 369 -17.37 5.73 5.15
N ALA A 370 -17.82 6.22 4.01
CA ALA A 370 -19.19 6.66 3.80
C ALA A 370 -20.18 5.49 3.94
N PHE A 371 -19.89 4.33 3.35
CA PHE A 371 -20.70 3.13 3.51
C PHE A 371 -20.92 2.79 4.99
N THR A 372 -19.84 2.70 5.76
CA THR A 372 -19.93 2.39 7.19
C THR A 372 -20.72 3.45 7.97
N HIS A 373 -20.56 4.72 7.60
CA HIS A 373 -21.27 5.82 8.22
C HIS A 373 -22.78 5.72 7.98
N TYR A 374 -23.21 5.56 6.73
CA TYR A 374 -24.63 5.46 6.39
C TYR A 374 -25.26 4.15 6.90
N PHE A 375 -24.55 3.02 6.80
CA PHE A 375 -25.08 1.75 7.29
C PHE A 375 -25.31 1.76 8.81
N ASN A 376 -24.43 2.41 9.56
CA ASN A 376 -24.63 2.56 11.03
C ASN A 376 -25.88 3.40 11.38
N GLN A 377 -26.33 4.29 10.49
CA GLN A 377 -27.55 5.08 10.70
C GLN A 377 -28.83 4.26 10.55
N LEU A 378 -28.79 3.10 9.88
CA LEU A 378 -29.93 2.17 9.81
C LEU A 378 -30.33 1.61 11.18
N GLY A 379 -29.43 1.62 12.15
CA GLY A 379 -29.72 1.14 13.49
C GLY A 379 -29.96 -0.37 13.63
N THR A 380 -29.60 -1.17 12.62
CA THR A 380 -29.84 -2.64 12.58
C THR A 380 -29.06 -3.43 13.63
N GLY A 381 -28.10 -2.83 14.31
CA GLY A 381 -27.17 -3.52 15.21
C GLY A 381 -26.11 -4.39 14.51
N LYS A 382 -26.24 -4.62 13.20
CA LYS A 382 -25.26 -5.36 12.40
C LYS A 382 -24.00 -4.52 12.13
N LYS A 383 -22.85 -5.18 12.04
CA LYS A 383 -21.57 -4.53 11.67
C LYS A 383 -21.21 -4.86 10.23
N VAL A 384 -21.94 -4.31 9.28
CA VAL A 384 -21.72 -4.49 7.85
C VAL A 384 -20.76 -3.42 7.32
N LYS A 385 -19.83 -3.81 6.46
CA LYS A 385 -18.86 -2.94 5.79
C LYS A 385 -19.02 -3.05 4.28
N LEU A 386 -18.51 -2.09 3.53
CA LEU A 386 -18.52 -2.14 2.07
C LEU A 386 -18.08 -3.50 1.50
N TYR A 387 -17.09 -4.14 2.11
CA TYR A 387 -16.59 -5.45 1.67
C TYR A 387 -17.64 -6.57 1.81
N ASP A 388 -18.62 -6.40 2.66
CA ASP A 388 -19.67 -7.40 2.87
C ASP A 388 -20.68 -7.43 1.71
N LEU A 389 -20.78 -6.35 0.90
CA LEU A 389 -21.48 -6.38 -0.39
C LEU A 389 -20.90 -7.46 -1.33
N ARG A 390 -19.57 -7.62 -1.33
CA ARG A 390 -18.90 -8.70 -2.07
C ARG A 390 -19.26 -10.08 -1.49
N LYS A 391 -19.39 -10.21 -0.17
CA LYS A 391 -19.82 -11.48 0.44
C LYS A 391 -21.26 -11.80 0.05
N THR A 392 -22.15 -10.80 0.09
CA THR A 392 -23.54 -10.94 -0.38
C THR A 392 -23.59 -11.45 -1.83
N TYR A 393 -22.88 -10.77 -2.76
CA TYR A 393 -22.79 -11.18 -4.16
C TYR A 393 -22.29 -12.63 -4.32
N ILE A 394 -21.24 -13.01 -3.60
CA ILE A 394 -20.64 -14.34 -3.70
C ILE A 394 -21.56 -15.40 -3.12
N SER A 395 -22.27 -15.12 -2.01
CA SER A 395 -23.25 -16.05 -1.41
C SER A 395 -24.40 -16.34 -2.38
N HIS A 396 -24.98 -15.32 -3.00
CA HIS A 396 -26.00 -15.50 -4.03
C HIS A 396 -25.48 -16.25 -5.26
N LEU A 397 -24.28 -15.92 -5.71
CA LEU A 397 -23.67 -16.60 -6.86
C LEU A 397 -23.39 -18.07 -6.55
N TYR A 398 -22.94 -18.38 -5.34
CA TYR A 398 -22.71 -19.75 -4.89
C TYR A 398 -24.02 -20.53 -4.75
N ALA A 399 -25.04 -19.94 -4.16
CA ALA A 399 -26.36 -20.56 -4.06
C ALA A 399 -26.92 -20.99 -5.43
N LYS A 400 -26.66 -20.16 -6.47
CA LYS A 400 -27.13 -20.45 -7.85
C LYS A 400 -26.24 -21.41 -8.64
N TYR A 401 -24.91 -21.33 -8.46
CA TYR A 401 -23.95 -22.02 -9.35
C TYR A 401 -23.02 -22.99 -8.62
N GLY A 402 -23.12 -23.13 -7.29
CA GLY A 402 -22.25 -23.97 -6.49
C GLY A 402 -20.77 -23.64 -6.72
N ASP A 403 -19.94 -24.66 -6.81
CA ASP A 403 -18.48 -24.53 -6.97
C ASP A 403 -18.06 -23.77 -8.23
N LYS A 404 -18.90 -23.70 -9.26
CA LYS A 404 -18.63 -22.92 -10.48
C LYS A 404 -18.53 -21.42 -10.21
N ALA A 405 -19.12 -20.93 -9.11
CA ALA A 405 -19.02 -19.53 -8.69
C ALA A 405 -17.56 -19.07 -8.51
N ARG A 406 -16.62 -19.97 -8.16
CA ARG A 406 -15.19 -19.65 -8.02
C ARG A 406 -14.54 -19.17 -9.32
N ILE A 407 -15.04 -19.60 -10.47
CA ILE A 407 -14.51 -19.19 -11.80
C ILE A 407 -14.77 -17.71 -12.00
N VAL A 408 -16.00 -17.26 -11.73
CA VAL A 408 -16.39 -15.85 -11.83
C VAL A 408 -15.67 -14.99 -10.79
N THR A 409 -15.58 -15.49 -9.55
CA THR A 409 -15.03 -14.73 -8.42
C THR A 409 -13.51 -14.76 -8.33
N LYS A 410 -12.84 -15.63 -9.13
CA LYS A 410 -11.38 -15.84 -9.18
C LYS A 410 -10.79 -16.28 -7.82
N HIS A 411 -11.51 -17.11 -7.05
CA HIS A 411 -10.96 -17.72 -5.84
C HIS A 411 -10.09 -18.93 -6.19
N SER A 412 -8.98 -19.08 -5.48
CA SER A 412 -8.01 -20.17 -5.69
C SER A 412 -8.56 -21.55 -5.31
N GLY A 413 -9.51 -21.60 -4.37
CA GLY A 413 -10.13 -22.83 -3.91
C GLY A 413 -11.53 -22.60 -3.35
N ILE A 414 -12.33 -23.65 -3.32
CA ILE A 414 -13.68 -23.62 -2.75
C ILE A 414 -13.65 -23.39 -1.25
N ASP A 415 -12.64 -23.94 -0.53
CA ASP A 415 -12.48 -23.73 0.91
C ASP A 415 -12.34 -22.27 1.28
N VAL A 416 -11.68 -21.46 0.43
CA VAL A 416 -11.57 -20.02 0.63
C VAL A 416 -12.95 -19.36 0.55
N MET A 417 -13.79 -19.78 -0.37
CA MET A 417 -15.16 -19.26 -0.49
C MET A 417 -16.01 -19.65 0.71
N LEU A 418 -16.08 -20.94 1.04
CA LEU A 418 -16.88 -21.48 2.15
C LEU A 418 -16.45 -20.89 3.50
N ASN A 419 -15.15 -20.65 3.67
CA ASN A 419 -14.62 -20.17 4.94
C ASN A 419 -14.72 -18.65 5.15
N HIS A 420 -14.85 -17.85 4.07
CA HIS A 420 -14.70 -16.40 4.17
C HIS A 420 -15.81 -15.59 3.51
N TYR A 421 -16.63 -16.20 2.66
CA TYR A 421 -17.59 -15.47 1.84
C TYR A 421 -19.01 -16.03 1.89
N ILE A 422 -19.19 -17.34 2.04
CA ILE A 422 -20.51 -17.96 1.94
C ILE A 422 -21.26 -17.80 3.24
N ASP A 423 -22.40 -17.10 3.16
CA ASP A 423 -23.40 -17.03 4.20
C ASP A 423 -24.40 -18.15 4.01
N GLN A 424 -24.48 -19.08 4.95
CA GLN A 424 -25.35 -20.25 4.86
C GLN A 424 -26.84 -19.88 4.91
N GLU A 425 -27.18 -18.78 5.59
CA GLU A 425 -28.55 -18.27 5.63
C GLU A 425 -29.01 -17.81 4.25
N VAL A 426 -28.17 -17.02 3.55
CA VAL A 426 -28.44 -16.60 2.16
C VAL A 426 -28.57 -17.82 1.22
N VAL A 427 -27.67 -18.80 1.37
CA VAL A 427 -27.75 -20.03 0.55
C VAL A 427 -29.07 -20.77 0.81
N SER A 428 -29.48 -20.89 2.06
CA SER A 428 -30.73 -21.54 2.47
C SER A 428 -31.95 -20.82 1.92
N GLN A 429 -31.99 -19.47 2.02
CA GLN A 429 -33.07 -18.66 1.47
C GLN A 429 -33.21 -18.80 -0.05
N VAL A 430 -32.10 -18.74 -0.78
CA VAL A 430 -32.12 -18.94 -2.26
C VAL A 430 -32.49 -20.36 -2.62
N ALA A 431 -32.16 -21.35 -1.81
CA ALA A 431 -32.51 -22.75 -2.03
C ALA A 431 -33.97 -23.08 -1.61
N SER A 432 -34.65 -22.21 -0.86
CA SER A 432 -36.06 -22.42 -0.45
C SER A 432 -37.04 -22.42 -1.64
N ASP A 433 -36.62 -21.82 -2.77
CA ASP A 433 -37.42 -21.82 -3.99
C ASP A 433 -37.24 -23.13 -4.84
N PHE A 434 -36.50 -24.11 -4.28
CA PHE A 434 -36.28 -25.41 -4.95
C PHE A 434 -37.48 -26.31 -4.74
N GLU A 435 -38.21 -26.58 -5.80
CA GLU A 435 -39.29 -27.57 -5.83
C GLU A 435 -38.72 -28.98 -5.79
N PHE A 436 -39.07 -29.74 -4.75
CA PHE A 436 -38.64 -31.12 -4.55
C PHE A 436 -39.85 -32.03 -4.75
N PHE A 437 -39.93 -32.65 -5.92
CA PHE A 437 -41.12 -33.34 -6.46
C PHE A 437 -42.29 -32.37 -6.67
N ASP A 438 -43.21 -32.72 -7.57
CA ASP A 438 -44.49 -32.01 -7.78
C ASP A 438 -45.45 -32.30 -6.61
N LEU A 439 -45.11 -31.92 -5.37
CA LEU A 439 -45.93 -32.12 -4.19
C LEU A 439 -46.71 -30.82 -3.84
#